data_e03ec61744bf0138ed331befaaca7b92
#
_entry.id   e03ec61744bf0138ed331befaaca7b92
#
_cell.length_a   1.000
_cell.length_b   1.000
_cell.length_c   1.000
_cell.angle_alpha   90.00
_cell.angle_beta   90.00
_cell.angle_gamma   90.00
#
_symmetry.space_group_name_H-M   'P 1'
#
loop_
_entity.id
_entity.type
_entity.pdbx_description
1 polymer ?
#
loop_
_entity_poly.entity_id
_entity_poly.type
_entity_poly.pdbx_seq_one_letter_code
_entity_poly.pdbx_strand_id
1 'polypeptide(L)'
;EAMRNFRTRVLERNEMEAWQKLIRVLTHEIMNSITPIISLSETLSEREMSEKNYPVMRQGMQTIHRRSKGLLEFVENYRKLTRLPAPVRRPVAVRELLQDLQKLFSEEYIRIELPEADRILQIDRTQIEQVLINLIKNAKEACSRKEHPRIEVKMLPALSWQCLITVSDNGEGILPEVQDKIFVPFFTTKPSGSGIGLSLCKQVMNRHGGNITVQSTVGKGSCFTLLFG
;
A
#
# COMPACT_ATOMS: atom_id res chain seq x y z
N GLU A 1 -14.71 -34.33 2.28
CA GLU A 1 -14.94 -33.85 0.89
C GLU A 1 -15.92 -32.66 0.86
N ALA A 2 -17.09 -32.72 1.50
CA ALA A 2 -18.08 -31.65 1.55
C ALA A 2 -17.55 -30.34 2.17
N MET A 3 -16.78 -30.41 3.26
CA MET A 3 -16.15 -29.23 3.91
C MET A 3 -15.07 -28.59 3.02
N ARG A 4 -14.34 -29.40 2.26
CA ARG A 4 -13.33 -28.91 1.32
C ARG A 4 -13.97 -28.17 0.15
N ASN A 5 -15.04 -28.73 -0.42
CA ASN A 5 -15.82 -28.12 -1.49
C ASN A 5 -16.55 -26.84 -1.03
N PHE A 6 -17.04 -26.78 0.22
CA PHE A 6 -17.64 -25.57 0.79
C PHE A 6 -16.58 -24.47 0.93
N ARG A 7 -15.40 -24.79 1.46
CA ARG A 7 -14.29 -23.84 1.62
C ARG A 7 -13.80 -23.28 0.29
N THR A 8 -13.70 -24.14 -0.74
CA THR A 8 -13.33 -23.72 -2.10
C THR A 8 -14.36 -22.77 -2.70
N ARG A 9 -15.66 -23.08 -2.59
CA ARG A 9 -16.73 -22.21 -3.08
C ARG A 9 -16.80 -20.85 -2.37
N VAL A 10 -16.54 -20.81 -1.07
CA VAL A 10 -16.50 -19.54 -0.30
C VAL A 10 -15.30 -18.71 -0.72
N LEU A 11 -14.13 -19.32 -0.96
CA LEU A 11 -12.95 -18.63 -1.46
C LEU A 11 -13.17 -18.07 -2.87
N GLU A 12 -13.69 -18.87 -3.78
CA GLU A 12 -14.03 -18.46 -5.17
C GLU A 12 -15.05 -17.33 -5.20
N ARG A 13 -16.06 -17.38 -4.32
CA ARG A 13 -17.06 -16.31 -4.20
C ARG A 13 -16.44 -15.01 -3.68
N ASN A 14 -15.61 -15.09 -2.67
CA ASN A 14 -14.90 -13.91 -2.12
C ASN A 14 -13.94 -13.30 -3.14
N GLU A 15 -13.27 -14.15 -3.93
CA GLU A 15 -12.41 -13.69 -5.03
C GLU A 15 -13.22 -12.98 -6.12
N MET A 16 -14.36 -13.56 -6.53
CA MET A 16 -15.25 -12.99 -7.53
C MET A 16 -15.80 -11.62 -7.08
N GLU A 17 -16.25 -11.51 -5.83
CA GLU A 17 -16.73 -10.24 -5.25
C GLU A 17 -15.60 -9.19 -5.19
N ALA A 18 -14.40 -9.59 -4.82
CA ALA A 18 -13.22 -8.71 -4.83
C ALA A 18 -12.89 -8.23 -6.25
N TRP A 19 -12.93 -9.11 -7.26
CA TRP A 19 -12.74 -8.78 -8.66
C TRP A 19 -13.80 -7.82 -9.19
N GLN A 20 -15.08 -8.07 -8.92
CA GLN A 20 -16.17 -7.18 -9.32
C GLN A 20 -16.03 -5.79 -8.71
N LYS A 21 -15.64 -5.72 -7.43
CA LYS A 21 -15.37 -4.45 -6.75
C LYS A 21 -14.19 -3.72 -7.38
N LEU A 22 -13.12 -4.44 -7.71
CA LEU A 22 -11.95 -3.90 -8.38
C LEU A 22 -12.30 -3.32 -9.76
N ILE A 23 -13.04 -4.08 -10.59
CA ILE A 23 -13.49 -3.63 -11.91
C ILE A 23 -14.35 -2.37 -11.80
N ARG A 24 -15.24 -2.32 -10.81
CA ARG A 24 -16.10 -1.14 -10.59
C ARG A 24 -15.26 0.10 -10.25
N VAL A 25 -14.27 -0.03 -9.35
CA VAL A 25 -13.36 1.07 -8.99
C VAL A 25 -12.55 1.49 -10.22
N LEU A 26 -12.00 0.54 -10.98
CA LEU A 26 -11.26 0.81 -12.22
C LEU A 26 -12.08 1.62 -13.22
N THR A 27 -13.30 1.15 -13.51
CA THR A 27 -14.19 1.83 -14.46
C THR A 27 -14.51 3.25 -13.99
N HIS A 28 -14.79 3.42 -12.71
CA HIS A 28 -15.11 4.72 -12.12
C HIS A 28 -13.93 5.70 -12.22
N GLU A 29 -12.72 5.29 -11.82
CA GLU A 29 -11.52 6.14 -11.86
C GLU A 29 -11.09 6.49 -13.29
N ILE A 30 -11.20 5.53 -14.21
CA ILE A 30 -10.94 5.76 -15.65
C ILE A 30 -11.93 6.78 -16.19
N MET A 31 -13.23 6.59 -15.97
CA MET A 31 -14.26 7.52 -16.46
C MET A 31 -14.13 8.92 -15.85
N ASN A 32 -13.85 9.02 -14.55
CA ASN A 32 -13.63 10.31 -13.87
C ASN A 32 -12.42 11.07 -14.39
N SER A 33 -11.44 10.39 -14.97
CA SER A 33 -10.26 11.01 -15.56
C SER A 33 -10.43 11.31 -17.03
N ILE A 34 -11.00 10.39 -17.81
CA ILE A 34 -11.15 10.51 -19.29
C ILE A 34 -12.25 11.52 -19.66
N THR A 35 -13.42 11.48 -19.00
CA THR A 35 -14.55 12.36 -19.35
C THR A 35 -14.18 13.84 -19.34
N PRO A 36 -13.52 14.40 -18.29
CA PRO A 36 -13.06 15.79 -18.31
C PRO A 36 -11.99 16.07 -19.37
N ILE A 37 -11.12 15.08 -19.70
CA ILE A 37 -10.10 15.26 -20.73
C ILE A 37 -10.77 15.44 -22.08
N ILE A 38 -11.73 14.58 -22.43
CA ILE A 38 -12.49 14.66 -23.69
C ILE A 38 -13.23 16.00 -23.75
N SER A 39 -14.05 16.33 -22.77
CA SER A 39 -14.85 17.54 -22.75
C SER A 39 -14.00 18.82 -22.85
N LEU A 40 -12.88 18.88 -22.14
CA LEU A 40 -11.97 20.02 -22.22
C LEU A 40 -11.25 20.08 -23.58
N SER A 41 -10.83 18.96 -24.15
CA SER A 41 -10.17 18.93 -25.45
C SER A 41 -11.12 19.36 -26.56
N GLU A 42 -12.38 18.93 -26.54
CA GLU A 42 -13.43 19.39 -27.47
C GLU A 42 -13.66 20.89 -27.35
N THR A 43 -13.91 21.38 -26.12
CA THR A 43 -14.11 22.83 -25.87
C THR A 43 -12.92 23.67 -26.32
N LEU A 44 -11.68 23.18 -26.14
CA LEU A 44 -10.47 23.91 -26.55
C LEU A 44 -10.24 23.86 -28.06
N SER A 45 -10.63 22.78 -28.73
CA SER A 45 -10.47 22.65 -30.19
C SER A 45 -11.43 23.54 -30.99
N GLU A 46 -12.58 23.88 -30.39
CA GLU A 46 -13.59 24.77 -31.02
C GLU A 46 -13.33 26.27 -30.74
N ARG A 47 -12.36 26.61 -29.90
CA ARG A 47 -12.05 28.02 -29.58
C ARG A 47 -11.03 28.60 -30.54
N GLU A 48 -11.32 29.84 -30.98
CA GLU A 48 -10.35 30.62 -31.72
C GLU A 48 -9.10 30.97 -30.91
N MET A 49 -7.94 30.86 -31.51
CA MET A 49 -6.66 31.28 -30.93
C MET A 49 -6.59 32.82 -30.90
N SER A 50 -6.85 33.40 -29.73
CA SER A 50 -6.77 34.85 -29.49
C SER A 50 -6.14 35.13 -28.12
N GLU A 51 -5.53 36.31 -27.97
CA GLU A 51 -4.95 36.74 -26.69
C GLU A 51 -5.95 36.67 -25.54
N LYS A 52 -7.23 36.96 -25.80
CA LYS A 52 -8.32 36.91 -24.82
C LYS A 52 -8.58 35.48 -24.33
N ASN A 53 -8.43 34.49 -25.19
CA ASN A 53 -8.70 33.09 -24.89
C ASN A 53 -7.49 32.34 -24.33
N TYR A 54 -6.26 32.88 -24.45
CA TYR A 54 -5.03 32.24 -24.04
C TYR A 54 -5.03 31.76 -22.55
N PRO A 55 -5.48 32.55 -21.55
CA PRO A 55 -5.51 32.07 -20.15
C PRO A 55 -6.42 30.86 -19.95
N VAL A 56 -7.60 30.85 -20.62
CA VAL A 56 -8.57 29.75 -20.52
C VAL A 56 -8.03 28.49 -21.18
N MET A 57 -7.39 28.63 -22.35
CA MET A 57 -6.74 27.53 -23.06
C MET A 57 -5.62 26.91 -22.21
N ARG A 58 -4.76 27.75 -21.61
CA ARG A 58 -3.67 27.30 -20.73
C ARG A 58 -4.21 26.54 -19.52
N GLN A 59 -5.25 27.02 -18.86
CA GLN A 59 -5.88 26.35 -17.72
C GLN A 59 -6.51 25.02 -18.12
N GLY A 60 -7.17 24.96 -19.27
CA GLY A 60 -7.73 23.74 -19.83
C GLY A 60 -6.65 22.69 -20.09
N MET A 61 -5.57 23.07 -20.77
CA MET A 61 -4.43 22.20 -21.05
C MET A 61 -3.75 21.70 -19.76
N GLN A 62 -3.58 22.55 -18.75
CA GLN A 62 -3.04 22.15 -17.45
C GLN A 62 -3.94 21.13 -16.76
N THR A 63 -5.26 21.28 -16.90
CA THR A 63 -6.22 20.33 -16.31
C THR A 63 -6.18 18.99 -17.03
N ILE A 64 -6.11 18.99 -18.37
CA ILE A 64 -5.92 17.77 -19.17
C ILE A 64 -4.64 17.07 -18.77
N HIS A 65 -3.51 17.79 -18.68
CA HIS A 65 -2.23 17.22 -18.28
C HIS A 65 -2.29 16.57 -16.90
N ARG A 66 -2.84 17.27 -15.91
CA ARG A 66 -2.99 16.74 -14.53
C ARG A 66 -3.86 15.48 -14.48
N ARG A 67 -4.98 15.46 -15.22
CA ARG A 67 -5.87 14.29 -15.28
C ARG A 67 -5.22 13.10 -15.98
N SER A 68 -4.52 13.35 -17.09
CA SER A 68 -3.79 12.30 -17.81
C SER A 68 -2.67 11.69 -16.96
N LYS A 69 -1.93 12.53 -16.23
CA LYS A 69 -0.89 12.06 -15.30
C LYS A 69 -1.49 11.20 -14.17
N GLY A 70 -2.58 11.64 -13.56
CA GLY A 70 -3.28 10.87 -12.52
C GLY A 70 -3.78 9.51 -13.04
N LEU A 71 -4.30 9.46 -14.28
CA LEU A 71 -4.72 8.21 -14.90
C LEU A 71 -3.54 7.27 -15.16
N LEU A 72 -2.41 7.80 -15.61
CA LEU A 72 -1.19 7.00 -15.80
C LEU A 72 -0.71 6.40 -14.49
N GLU A 73 -0.62 7.19 -13.42
CA GLU A 73 -0.26 6.72 -12.08
C GLU A 73 -1.23 5.64 -11.58
N PHE A 74 -2.51 5.79 -11.83
CA PHE A 74 -3.52 4.81 -11.48
C PHE A 74 -3.32 3.48 -12.23
N VAL A 75 -3.08 3.52 -13.54
CA VAL A 75 -2.81 2.32 -14.36
C VAL A 75 -1.52 1.62 -13.92
N GLU A 76 -0.46 2.36 -13.61
CA GLU A 76 0.79 1.79 -13.10
C GLU A 76 0.59 1.11 -11.73
N ASN A 77 -0.17 1.72 -10.87
CA ASN A 77 -0.52 1.16 -9.58
C ASN A 77 -1.36 -0.12 -9.71
N TYR A 78 -2.31 -0.15 -10.65
CA TYR A 78 -3.05 -1.36 -10.97
C TYR A 78 -2.13 -2.48 -11.47
N ARG A 79 -1.17 -2.15 -12.34
CA ARG A 79 -0.17 -3.13 -12.83
C ARG A 79 0.67 -3.73 -11.70
N LYS A 80 1.09 -2.91 -10.72
CA LYS A 80 1.83 -3.40 -9.54
C LYS A 80 1.03 -4.41 -8.75
N LEU A 81 -0.27 -4.19 -8.60
CA LEU A 81 -1.17 -5.07 -7.87
C LEU A 81 -1.43 -6.40 -8.62
N THR A 82 -1.66 -6.33 -9.95
CA THR A 82 -2.05 -7.50 -10.75
C THR A 82 -0.88 -8.32 -11.28
N ARG A 83 0.31 -7.73 -11.37
CA ARG A 83 1.52 -8.35 -11.93
C ARG A 83 2.61 -8.58 -10.88
N LEU A 84 2.24 -8.78 -9.62
CA LEU A 84 3.21 -9.18 -8.62
C LEU A 84 3.85 -10.53 -9.03
N PRO A 85 5.18 -10.59 -9.28
CA PRO A 85 5.83 -11.83 -9.66
C PRO A 85 5.77 -12.87 -8.53
N ALA A 86 5.87 -14.14 -8.89
CA ALA A 86 6.03 -15.20 -7.89
C ALA A 86 7.30 -14.94 -7.06
N PRO A 87 7.27 -15.12 -5.73
CA PRO A 87 8.43 -14.85 -4.89
C PRO A 87 9.56 -15.86 -5.18
N VAL A 88 10.76 -15.36 -5.40
CA VAL A 88 11.98 -16.16 -5.48
C VAL A 88 12.54 -16.29 -4.07
N ARG A 89 12.07 -17.30 -3.34
CA ARG A 89 12.44 -17.50 -1.93
C ARG A 89 13.89 -18.00 -1.82
N ARG A 90 14.63 -17.36 -0.92
CA ARG A 90 16.01 -17.71 -0.55
C ARG A 90 16.17 -17.57 0.96
N PRO A 91 17.15 -18.25 1.58
CA PRO A 91 17.47 -18.02 2.98
C PRO A 91 17.98 -16.60 3.18
N VAL A 92 17.29 -15.83 4.01
CA VAL A 92 17.62 -14.43 4.34
C VAL A 92 17.66 -14.27 5.85
N ALA A 93 18.76 -13.74 6.36
CA ALA A 93 18.90 -13.39 7.76
C ALA A 93 18.10 -12.12 8.09
N VAL A 94 17.23 -12.19 9.10
CA VAL A 94 16.40 -11.04 9.51
C VAL A 94 17.27 -9.87 9.94
N ARG A 95 18.41 -10.15 10.61
CA ARG A 95 19.37 -9.11 11.01
C ARG A 95 19.88 -8.31 9.81
N GLU A 96 20.28 -8.97 8.73
CA GLU A 96 20.76 -8.26 7.52
C GLU A 96 19.67 -7.39 6.89
N LEU A 97 18.43 -7.94 6.81
CA LEU A 97 17.28 -7.18 6.28
C LEU A 97 17.03 -5.91 7.10
N LEU A 98 17.05 -6.00 8.43
CA LEU A 98 16.84 -4.85 9.31
C LEU A 98 18.02 -3.88 9.29
N GLN A 99 19.27 -4.35 9.15
CA GLN A 99 20.45 -3.47 8.99
C GLN A 99 20.37 -2.63 7.72
N ASP A 100 19.90 -3.18 6.62
CA ASP A 100 19.76 -2.41 5.38
C ASP A 100 18.63 -1.39 5.47
N LEU A 101 17.55 -1.69 6.20
CA LEU A 101 16.54 -0.69 6.52
C LEU A 101 17.07 0.43 7.43
N GLN A 102 17.94 0.13 8.39
CA GLN A 102 18.62 1.18 9.21
C GLN A 102 19.44 2.15 8.35
N LYS A 103 20.11 1.65 7.31
CA LYS A 103 20.86 2.51 6.38
C LYS A 103 19.94 3.37 5.52
N LEU A 104 18.75 2.86 5.17
CA LEU A 104 17.77 3.56 4.33
C LEU A 104 17.00 4.62 5.11
N PHE A 105 16.72 4.37 6.40
CA PHE A 105 15.95 5.25 7.28
C PHE A 105 16.85 5.71 8.43
N SER A 106 17.45 6.90 8.28
CA SER A 106 18.42 7.48 9.23
C SER A 106 17.81 8.53 10.17
N GLU A 107 16.49 8.76 10.08
CA GLU A 107 15.81 9.74 10.94
C GLU A 107 15.79 9.27 12.41
N GLU A 108 16.14 10.14 13.35
CA GLU A 108 16.28 9.82 14.78
C GLU A 108 15.01 9.26 15.43
N TYR A 109 13.84 9.62 14.89
CA TYR A 109 12.55 9.12 15.38
C TYR A 109 12.17 7.74 14.82
N ILE A 110 12.99 7.14 13.94
CA ILE A 110 12.83 5.79 13.42
C ILE A 110 13.84 4.87 14.06
N ARG A 111 13.37 4.03 14.99
CA ARG A 111 14.20 3.06 15.67
C ARG A 111 13.99 1.67 15.05
N ILE A 112 15.04 1.12 14.47
CA ILE A 112 15.05 -0.25 13.95
C ILE A 112 15.92 -1.09 14.88
N GLU A 113 15.30 -2.01 15.62
CA GLU A 113 15.99 -2.87 16.58
C GLU A 113 16.47 -4.15 15.88
N LEU A 114 17.77 -4.43 16.00
CA LEU A 114 18.33 -5.67 15.50
C LEU A 114 18.07 -6.81 16.49
N PRO A 115 17.68 -8.01 16.01
CA PRO A 115 17.40 -9.13 16.90
C PRO A 115 18.68 -9.61 17.61
N GLU A 116 18.56 -9.96 18.90
CA GLU A 116 19.65 -10.59 19.65
C GLU A 116 19.98 -11.98 19.08
N ALA A 117 18.96 -12.81 18.90
CA ALA A 117 19.04 -14.09 18.20
C ALA A 117 18.52 -13.94 16.77
N ASP A 118 19.38 -14.17 15.79
CA ASP A 118 19.01 -14.05 14.38
C ASP A 118 18.10 -15.20 13.93
N ARG A 119 17.30 -14.93 12.92
CA ARG A 119 16.42 -15.90 12.26
C ARG A 119 16.66 -15.86 10.75
N ILE A 120 16.71 -17.04 10.16
CA ILE A 120 16.78 -17.20 8.70
C ILE A 120 15.38 -17.51 8.19
N LEU A 121 14.86 -16.67 7.31
CA LEU A 121 13.57 -16.83 6.66
C LEU A 121 13.73 -17.23 5.20
N GLN A 122 12.85 -18.11 4.71
CA GLN A 122 12.76 -18.47 3.29
C GLN A 122 11.86 -17.47 2.56
N ILE A 123 12.43 -16.36 2.12
CA ILE A 123 11.69 -15.23 1.57
C ILE A 123 12.32 -14.67 0.29
N ASP A 124 11.52 -13.97 -0.50
CA ASP A 124 12.02 -13.04 -1.51
C ASP A 124 12.37 -11.72 -0.80
N ARG A 125 13.68 -11.48 -0.64
CA ARG A 125 14.21 -10.32 0.08
C ARG A 125 13.63 -9.01 -0.44
N THR A 126 13.63 -8.83 -1.77
CA THR A 126 13.19 -7.58 -2.40
C THR A 126 11.71 -7.30 -2.13
N GLN A 127 10.88 -8.34 -2.21
CA GLN A 127 9.45 -8.18 -1.93
C GLN A 127 9.18 -7.87 -0.46
N ILE A 128 9.86 -8.53 0.48
CA ILE A 128 9.68 -8.28 1.91
C ILE A 128 10.26 -6.92 2.33
N GLU A 129 11.41 -6.53 1.78
CA GLU A 129 11.97 -5.20 1.97
C GLU A 129 10.98 -4.11 1.53
N GLN A 130 10.34 -4.28 0.36
CA GLN A 130 9.32 -3.38 -0.14
C GLN A 130 8.09 -3.31 0.80
N VAL A 131 7.69 -4.42 1.43
CA VAL A 131 6.62 -4.43 2.45
C VAL A 131 7.03 -3.55 3.64
N LEU A 132 8.22 -3.76 4.20
CA LEU A 132 8.70 -2.99 5.35
C LEU A 132 8.84 -1.50 5.02
N ILE A 133 9.40 -1.15 3.86
CA ILE A 133 9.48 0.24 3.37
C ILE A 133 8.09 0.87 3.28
N ASN A 134 7.10 0.16 2.75
CA ASN A 134 5.72 0.64 2.67
C ASN A 134 5.12 0.92 4.05
N LEU A 135 5.32 0.02 5.01
CA LEU A 135 4.82 0.19 6.38
C LEU A 135 5.50 1.37 7.08
N ILE A 136 6.83 1.51 6.96
CA ILE A 136 7.57 2.64 7.53
C ILE A 136 7.11 3.96 6.90
N LYS A 137 6.91 4.03 5.58
CA LYS A 137 6.37 5.22 4.91
C LYS A 137 4.97 5.58 5.41
N ASN A 138 4.08 4.59 5.58
CA ASN A 138 2.76 4.83 6.14
C ASN A 138 2.82 5.34 7.58
N ALA A 139 3.74 4.81 8.41
CA ALA A 139 4.00 5.27 9.76
C ALA A 139 4.52 6.72 9.79
N LYS A 140 5.46 7.09 8.90
CA LYS A 140 5.95 8.48 8.75
C LYS A 140 4.81 9.45 8.43
N GLU A 141 3.94 9.08 7.50
CA GLU A 141 2.78 9.88 7.14
C GLU A 141 1.80 10.02 8.31
N ALA A 142 1.52 8.93 9.04
CA ALA A 142 0.64 8.95 10.21
C ALA A 142 1.20 9.82 11.35
N CYS A 143 2.51 9.94 11.45
CA CYS A 143 3.21 10.76 12.43
C CYS A 143 3.47 12.20 11.97
N SER A 144 3.11 12.59 10.74
CA SER A 144 3.49 13.88 10.14
C SER A 144 3.03 15.13 10.94
N ARG A 145 1.99 14.97 11.77
CA ARG A 145 1.45 16.04 12.62
C ARG A 145 1.81 15.88 14.10
N LYS A 146 2.64 14.89 14.45
CA LYS A 146 3.08 14.67 15.84
C LYS A 146 4.29 15.54 16.16
N GLU A 147 4.26 16.18 17.32
CA GLU A 147 5.40 16.95 17.84
C GLU A 147 6.60 16.05 18.15
N HIS A 148 6.33 14.87 18.69
CA HIS A 148 7.33 13.84 19.00
C HIS A 148 6.99 12.55 18.26
N PRO A 149 7.29 12.46 16.94
CA PRO A 149 7.06 11.23 16.17
C PRO A 149 7.95 10.09 16.70
N ARG A 150 7.42 8.88 16.71
CA ARG A 150 8.19 7.68 17.04
C ARG A 150 7.70 6.52 16.19
N ILE A 151 8.64 5.89 15.50
CA ILE A 151 8.41 4.70 14.69
C ILE A 151 9.40 3.63 15.15
N GLU A 152 8.92 2.44 15.40
CA GLU A 152 9.73 1.33 15.87
C GLU A 152 9.53 0.12 14.97
N VAL A 153 10.65 -0.46 14.52
CA VAL A 153 10.67 -1.73 13.77
C VAL A 153 11.47 -2.74 14.56
N LYS A 154 10.87 -3.89 14.86
CA LYS A 154 11.56 -4.95 15.62
C LYS A 154 11.04 -6.34 15.29
N MET A 155 11.91 -7.32 15.49
CA MET A 155 11.54 -8.72 15.51
C MET A 155 11.09 -9.10 16.92
N LEU A 156 9.91 -9.69 17.05
CA LEU A 156 9.43 -10.23 18.30
C LEU A 156 9.77 -11.71 18.42
N PRO A 157 10.12 -12.19 19.62
CA PRO A 157 10.24 -13.61 19.86
C PRO A 157 8.86 -14.27 19.65
N ALA A 158 8.83 -15.30 18.84
CA ALA A 158 7.64 -16.09 18.58
C ALA A 158 7.91 -17.57 18.89
N LEU A 159 6.85 -18.34 19.09
CA LEU A 159 6.96 -19.75 19.42
C LEU A 159 7.66 -20.53 18.29
N SER A 160 8.70 -21.20 18.65
CA SER A 160 9.58 -22.18 17.96
C SER A 160 9.89 -21.97 16.46
N TRP A 161 8.94 -21.90 15.55
CA TRP A 161 9.14 -21.86 14.10
C TRP A 161 8.61 -20.59 13.42
N GLN A 162 7.84 -19.78 14.11
CA GLN A 162 7.29 -18.52 13.59
C GLN A 162 8.26 -17.36 13.84
N CYS A 163 8.23 -16.37 12.94
CA CYS A 163 8.89 -15.09 13.10
C CYS A 163 7.86 -13.96 12.96
N LEU A 164 7.92 -13.01 13.87
CA LEU A 164 7.07 -11.82 13.85
C LEU A 164 7.96 -10.59 13.70
N ILE A 165 7.67 -9.76 12.69
CA ILE A 165 8.28 -8.44 12.54
C ILE A 165 7.18 -7.41 12.71
N THR A 166 7.37 -6.45 13.61
CA THR A 166 6.41 -5.37 13.85
C THR A 166 6.94 -4.04 13.36
N VAL A 167 6.02 -3.22 12.83
CA VAL A 167 6.23 -1.81 12.54
C VAL A 167 5.18 -1.02 13.31
N SER A 168 5.62 -0.28 14.32
CA SER A 168 4.74 0.49 15.23
C SER A 168 4.98 1.98 15.05
N ASP A 169 3.93 2.77 15.15
CA ASP A 169 3.97 4.23 15.16
C ASP A 169 3.12 4.81 16.30
N ASN A 170 3.41 6.03 16.71
CA ASN A 170 2.59 6.81 17.63
C ASN A 170 1.73 7.86 16.92
N GLY A 171 1.39 7.64 15.65
CA GLY A 171 0.66 8.54 14.79
C GLY A 171 -0.82 8.76 15.16
N GLU A 172 -1.61 9.15 14.21
CA GLU A 172 -3.04 9.45 14.40
C GLU A 172 -3.90 8.19 14.66
N GLY A 173 -3.37 7.00 14.34
CA GLY A 173 -4.11 5.76 14.43
C GLY A 173 -5.14 5.60 13.29
N ILE A 174 -5.90 4.50 13.35
CA ILE A 174 -6.87 4.11 12.31
C ILE A 174 -8.25 3.94 12.97
N LEU A 175 -9.27 4.55 12.39
CA LEU A 175 -10.66 4.43 12.86
C LEU A 175 -11.12 2.96 12.81
N PRO A 176 -11.81 2.46 13.84
CA PRO A 176 -12.27 1.06 13.89
C PRO A 176 -13.09 0.65 12.66
N GLU A 177 -13.94 1.55 12.14
CA GLU A 177 -14.85 1.28 11.02
C GLU A 177 -14.12 1.04 9.69
N VAL A 178 -12.84 1.40 9.62
CA VAL A 178 -12.04 1.25 8.40
C VAL A 178 -10.89 0.26 8.55
N GLN A 179 -10.60 -0.24 9.77
CA GLN A 179 -9.48 -1.18 9.98
C GLN A 179 -9.58 -2.43 9.11
N ASP A 180 -10.77 -2.99 8.92
CA ASP A 180 -10.99 -4.15 8.05
C ASP A 180 -10.84 -3.82 6.55
N LYS A 181 -10.91 -2.53 6.19
CA LYS A 181 -10.88 -2.07 4.79
C LYS A 181 -9.51 -1.61 4.32
N ILE A 182 -8.57 -1.36 5.23
CA ILE A 182 -7.23 -0.81 4.86
C ILE A 182 -6.42 -1.71 3.94
N PHE A 183 -6.71 -3.01 3.91
CA PHE A 183 -6.07 -3.97 3.01
C PHE A 183 -6.86 -4.18 1.70
N VAL A 184 -8.00 -3.51 1.53
CA VAL A 184 -8.77 -3.54 0.28
C VAL A 184 -8.06 -2.66 -0.76
N PRO A 185 -7.81 -3.15 -1.98
CA PRO A 185 -7.19 -2.34 -3.02
C PRO A 185 -7.93 -1.04 -3.30
N PHE A 186 -7.18 0.05 -3.50
CA PHE A 186 -7.67 1.41 -3.75
C PHE A 186 -8.45 2.05 -2.60
N PHE A 187 -8.56 1.38 -1.47
CA PHE A 187 -9.11 2.01 -0.27
C PHE A 187 -8.05 2.92 0.36
N THR A 188 -8.39 4.19 0.53
CA THR A 188 -7.54 5.18 1.19
C THR A 188 -8.39 6.23 1.90
N THR A 189 -7.92 6.68 3.05
CA THR A 189 -8.45 7.84 3.77
C THR A 189 -7.64 9.11 3.49
N LYS A 190 -6.54 8.98 2.72
CA LYS A 190 -5.60 10.07 2.44
C LYS A 190 -5.88 10.71 1.08
N PRO A 191 -5.89 12.06 0.95
CA PRO A 191 -6.19 12.74 -0.31
C PRO A 191 -5.22 12.40 -1.47
N SER A 192 -3.95 12.12 -1.15
CA SER A 192 -2.89 11.76 -2.13
C SER A 192 -2.53 10.28 -2.13
N GLY A 193 -3.23 9.46 -1.35
CA GLY A 193 -2.92 8.03 -1.24
C GLY A 193 -3.48 7.24 -2.41
N SER A 194 -2.67 6.35 -3.00
CA SER A 194 -3.13 5.43 -4.05
C SER A 194 -4.03 4.30 -3.55
N GLY A 195 -4.05 4.05 -2.23
CA GLY A 195 -4.80 2.94 -1.62
C GLY A 195 -4.26 1.54 -1.96
N ILE A 196 -3.03 1.44 -2.48
CA ILE A 196 -2.47 0.16 -2.96
C ILE A 196 -1.39 -0.39 -2.03
N GLY A 197 -0.70 0.46 -1.28
CA GLY A 197 0.45 0.05 -0.47
C GLY A 197 0.14 -1.11 0.46
N LEU A 198 -0.89 -1.01 1.30
CA LEU A 198 -1.26 -2.06 2.26
C LEU A 198 -1.85 -3.30 1.60
N SER A 199 -2.62 -3.15 0.53
CA SER A 199 -3.15 -4.30 -0.23
C SER A 199 -2.03 -5.08 -0.91
N LEU A 200 -1.00 -4.41 -1.41
CA LEU A 200 0.22 -5.04 -1.94
C LEU A 200 0.99 -5.75 -0.84
N CYS A 201 1.16 -5.14 0.35
CA CYS A 201 1.77 -5.80 1.50
C CYS A 201 1.05 -7.10 1.86
N LYS A 202 -0.29 -7.09 1.91
CA LYS A 202 -1.11 -8.27 2.18
C LYS A 202 -0.89 -9.37 1.14
N GLN A 203 -0.87 -9.00 -0.14
CA GLN A 203 -0.67 -9.93 -1.25
C GLN A 203 0.73 -10.56 -1.22
N VAL A 204 1.78 -9.75 -0.95
CA VAL A 204 3.15 -10.25 -0.79
C VAL A 204 3.23 -11.24 0.38
N MET A 205 2.70 -10.87 1.55
CA MET A 205 2.72 -11.75 2.72
C MET A 205 1.99 -13.07 2.47
N ASN A 206 0.80 -13.02 1.86
CA ASN A 206 0.04 -14.22 1.50
C ASN A 206 0.83 -15.14 0.55
N ARG A 207 1.50 -14.56 -0.46
CA ARG A 207 2.36 -15.33 -1.39
C ARG A 207 3.59 -15.94 -0.72
N HIS A 208 4.03 -15.40 0.41
CA HIS A 208 5.10 -15.98 1.23
C HIS A 208 4.59 -17.04 2.23
N GLY A 209 3.27 -17.32 2.26
CA GLY A 209 2.65 -18.20 3.25
C GLY A 209 2.52 -17.58 4.62
N GLY A 210 2.77 -16.27 4.72
CA GLY A 210 2.66 -15.46 5.93
C GLY A 210 1.34 -14.70 6.02
N ASN A 211 1.28 -13.78 6.97
CA ASN A 211 0.14 -12.90 7.16
C ASN A 211 0.58 -11.50 7.59
N ILE A 212 -0.29 -10.51 7.40
CA ILE A 212 -0.15 -9.16 7.96
C ILE A 212 -1.42 -8.81 8.73
N THR A 213 -1.26 -8.30 9.94
CA THR A 213 -2.35 -7.82 10.79
C THR A 213 -2.05 -6.42 11.30
N VAL A 214 -3.07 -5.73 11.81
CA VAL A 214 -2.95 -4.40 12.39
C VAL A 214 -3.67 -4.35 13.72
N GLN A 215 -3.08 -3.65 14.68
CA GLN A 215 -3.72 -3.19 15.92
C GLN A 215 -3.54 -1.68 15.96
N SER A 216 -4.63 -0.94 16.08
CA SER A 216 -4.59 0.51 16.06
C SER A 216 -5.62 1.13 17.00
N THR A 217 -5.24 2.24 17.59
CA THR A 217 -6.12 3.06 18.44
C THR A 217 -5.99 4.51 18.00
N VAL A 218 -7.11 5.15 17.75
CA VAL A 218 -7.15 6.57 17.34
C VAL A 218 -6.42 7.44 18.36
N GLY A 219 -5.53 8.30 17.88
CA GLY A 219 -4.71 9.20 18.68
C GLY A 219 -3.49 8.56 19.35
N LYS A 220 -3.41 7.22 19.43
CA LYS A 220 -2.29 6.48 20.05
C LYS A 220 -1.30 5.90 19.04
N GLY A 221 -1.75 5.63 17.80
CA GLY A 221 -0.95 5.08 16.72
C GLY A 221 -1.38 3.69 16.27
N SER A 222 -0.53 3.05 15.48
CA SER A 222 -0.79 1.74 14.89
C SER A 222 0.41 0.81 15.05
N CYS A 223 0.14 -0.49 15.09
CA CYS A 223 1.15 -1.54 15.07
C CYS A 223 0.77 -2.56 13.99
N PHE A 224 1.57 -2.63 12.94
CA PHE A 224 1.46 -3.67 11.92
C PHE A 224 2.36 -4.84 12.28
N THR A 225 1.83 -6.05 12.18
CA THR A 225 2.57 -7.28 12.48
C THR A 225 2.64 -8.16 11.24
N LEU A 226 3.84 -8.47 10.80
CA LEU A 226 4.15 -9.44 9.75
C LEU A 226 4.43 -10.78 10.41
N LEU A 227 3.67 -11.81 10.05
CA LEU A 227 3.85 -13.18 10.50
C LEU A 227 4.49 -14.01 9.38
N PHE A 228 5.60 -14.64 9.67
CA PHE A 228 6.27 -15.62 8.81
C PHE A 228 6.18 -17.00 9.45
N GLY A 229 5.86 -18.01 8.64
CA GLY A 229 5.77 -19.40 9.03
C GLY A 229 6.85 -20.25 8.37
#